data_c29bcd93c8531b3e68a8e62b4b1c37e2
#
_entry.id   c29bcd93c8531b3e68a8e62b4b1c37e2
#
_cell.length_a   1.000
_cell.length_b   1.000
_cell.length_c   1.000
_cell.angle_alpha   90.00
_cell.angle_beta   90.00
_cell.angle_gamma   90.00
#
_symmetry.space_group_name_H-M   'P 1'
#
loop_
_entity.id
_entity.type
_entity.pdbx_description
1 polymer ?
#
loop_
_entity_poly.entity_id
_entity_poly.type
_entity_poly.pdbx_seq_one_letter_code
_entity_poly.pdbx_strand_id
1 'polypeptide(L)'
;VEGRRITDKGMLDVVTMVYAGLVNKQIVAGLQAAGCNAIGLSGADGNIVTARRRSPEPIDFGFVGDIERVDSDLLGRLLEAELTPVFPAIMHDGCGTLLNCNADSVASAVALGAARLAPTDLVYCFEKRGVLRDPDDEQSVIAEITAESYPPLKADGTVSRGMIPKIENALKAVEQGVRSVTIRSSEGLGDGSGTVIR
;
A
#
# COMPACT_ATOMS: atom_id res chain seq x y z
N VAL A 1 4.41 -6.50 -17.40
CA VAL A 1 5.60 -7.32 -17.15
C VAL A 1 5.71 -7.56 -15.66
N GLU A 2 5.81 -8.81 -15.20
CA GLU A 2 5.97 -9.17 -13.76
C GLU A 2 4.94 -8.52 -12.83
N GLY A 3 3.68 -8.44 -13.25
CA GLY A 3 2.61 -7.80 -12.48
C GLY A 3 2.64 -6.27 -12.47
N ARG A 4 3.55 -5.65 -13.18
CA ARG A 4 3.69 -4.19 -13.29
C ARG A 4 3.28 -3.69 -14.67
N ARG A 5 2.69 -2.50 -14.72
CA ARG A 5 2.25 -1.86 -15.96
C ARG A 5 3.31 -0.89 -16.44
N ILE A 6 3.66 -0.97 -17.73
CA ILE A 6 4.43 0.08 -18.40
C ILE A 6 3.53 1.31 -18.46
N THR A 7 4.05 2.47 -18.05
CA THR A 7 3.29 3.72 -17.96
C THR A 7 3.95 4.75 -18.88
N ASP A 8 3.45 4.90 -20.10
CA ASP A 8 3.83 6.00 -20.97
C ASP A 8 3.17 7.33 -20.51
N LYS A 9 3.44 8.43 -21.22
CA LYS A 9 2.91 9.74 -20.86
C LYS A 9 1.38 9.79 -20.95
N GLY A 10 0.77 9.19 -21.96
CA GLY A 10 -0.68 9.15 -22.12
C GLY A 10 -1.34 8.33 -21.00
N MET A 11 -0.76 7.17 -20.66
CA MET A 11 -1.22 6.37 -19.54
C MET A 11 -1.06 7.12 -18.21
N LEU A 12 0.05 7.82 -17.98
CA LEU A 12 0.24 8.64 -16.78
C LEU A 12 -0.86 9.69 -16.62
N ASP A 13 -1.20 10.39 -17.71
CA ASP A 13 -2.25 11.41 -17.68
C ASP A 13 -3.61 10.79 -17.33
N VAL A 14 -3.94 9.63 -17.93
CA VAL A 14 -5.19 8.90 -17.62
C VAL A 14 -5.24 8.44 -16.17
N VAL A 15 -4.19 7.77 -15.67
CA VAL A 15 -4.20 7.27 -14.28
C VAL A 15 -4.18 8.42 -13.27
N THR A 16 -3.57 9.56 -13.60
CA THR A 16 -3.63 10.75 -12.75
C THR A 16 -5.05 11.29 -12.69
N MET A 17 -5.73 11.48 -13.81
CA MET A 17 -7.13 11.94 -13.85
C MET A 17 -8.05 10.98 -13.08
N VAL A 18 -7.88 9.67 -13.29
CA VAL A 18 -8.75 8.67 -12.69
C VAL A 18 -8.43 8.48 -11.21
N TYR A 19 -7.18 8.21 -10.85
CA TYR A 19 -6.84 7.84 -9.47
C TYR A 19 -6.75 9.05 -8.55
N ALA A 20 -6.02 10.11 -8.94
CA ALA A 20 -5.85 11.29 -8.12
C ALA A 20 -7.04 12.28 -8.22
N GLY A 21 -7.74 12.26 -9.34
CA GLY A 21 -8.95 13.05 -9.56
C GLY A 21 -10.20 12.32 -9.10
N LEU A 22 -10.77 11.48 -9.97
CA LEU A 22 -12.10 10.91 -9.79
C LEU A 22 -12.18 9.99 -8.56
N VAL A 23 -11.39 8.92 -8.52
CA VAL A 23 -11.51 7.88 -7.47
C VAL A 23 -11.15 8.44 -6.10
N ASN A 24 -10.05 9.19 -5.99
CA ASN A 24 -9.65 9.83 -4.75
C ASN A 24 -10.76 10.72 -4.18
N LYS A 25 -11.39 11.56 -5.00
CA LYS A 25 -12.44 12.48 -4.54
C LYS A 25 -13.75 11.75 -4.21
N GLN A 26 -14.07 10.66 -4.90
CA GLN A 26 -15.21 9.81 -4.53
C GLN A 26 -15.00 9.15 -3.16
N ILE A 27 -13.80 8.63 -2.88
CA ILE A 27 -13.45 8.06 -1.57
C ILE A 27 -13.55 9.13 -0.48
N VAL A 28 -12.95 10.30 -0.69
CA VAL A 28 -13.01 11.42 0.27
C VAL A 28 -14.46 11.83 0.54
N ALA A 29 -15.28 11.98 -0.50
CA ALA A 29 -16.69 12.34 -0.32
C ALA A 29 -17.47 11.25 0.46
N GLY A 30 -17.20 9.97 0.20
CA GLY A 30 -17.79 8.86 0.96
C GLY A 30 -17.38 8.85 2.43
N LEU A 31 -16.09 9.09 2.71
CA LEU A 31 -15.58 9.21 4.09
C LEU A 31 -16.19 10.40 4.83
N GLN A 32 -16.30 11.56 4.20
CA GLN A 32 -16.97 12.72 4.77
C GLN A 32 -18.43 12.43 5.09
N ALA A 33 -19.16 11.75 4.20
CA ALA A 33 -20.54 11.33 4.45
C ALA A 33 -20.67 10.37 5.62
N ALA A 34 -19.62 9.58 5.90
CA ALA A 34 -19.53 8.68 7.05
C ALA A 34 -19.01 9.36 8.34
N GLY A 35 -18.79 10.68 8.33
CA GLY A 35 -18.29 11.44 9.48
C GLY A 35 -16.78 11.38 9.68
N CYS A 36 -16.03 10.82 8.72
CA CYS A 36 -14.57 10.82 8.74
C CYS A 36 -14.03 12.05 8.00
N ASN A 37 -13.32 12.94 8.71
CA ASN A 37 -12.74 14.15 8.11
C ASN A 37 -11.52 13.80 7.25
N ALA A 38 -11.75 13.51 5.97
CA ALA A 38 -10.75 13.03 5.04
C ALA A 38 -10.23 14.12 4.10
N ILE A 39 -8.96 14.03 3.73
CA ILE A 39 -8.29 14.87 2.72
C ILE A 39 -7.65 13.99 1.66
N GLY A 40 -7.92 14.27 0.39
CA GLY A 40 -7.31 13.55 -0.74
C GLY A 40 -6.05 14.26 -1.21
N LEU A 41 -4.92 13.55 -1.17
CA LEU A 41 -3.59 14.04 -1.51
C LEU A 41 -2.90 13.05 -2.45
N SER A 42 -2.20 13.55 -3.48
CA SER A 42 -1.14 12.78 -4.16
C SER A 42 0.19 12.96 -3.43
N GLY A 43 1.23 12.26 -3.84
CA GLY A 43 2.56 12.48 -3.25
C GLY A 43 3.12 13.87 -3.49
N ALA A 44 2.66 14.56 -4.55
CA ALA A 44 3.11 15.91 -4.91
C ALA A 44 2.53 16.99 -3.98
N ASP A 45 1.35 16.74 -3.38
CA ASP A 45 0.71 17.70 -2.49
C ASP A 45 1.53 17.85 -1.20
N GLY A 46 1.99 19.06 -0.93
CA GLY A 46 2.91 19.32 0.18
C GLY A 46 4.25 18.58 0.10
N ASN A 47 4.60 17.98 -1.04
CA ASN A 47 5.80 17.14 -1.19
C ASN A 47 5.84 15.98 -0.18
N ILE A 48 4.66 15.43 0.14
CA ILE A 48 4.48 14.49 1.25
C ILE A 48 5.09 13.10 0.96
N VAL A 49 5.06 12.64 -0.32
CA VAL A 49 5.71 11.38 -0.72
C VAL A 49 6.45 11.59 -2.04
N THR A 50 7.77 11.44 -1.98
CA THR A 50 8.62 11.48 -3.18
C THR A 50 8.99 10.08 -3.66
N ALA A 51 9.17 9.96 -4.96
CA ALA A 51 9.59 8.74 -5.64
C ALA A 51 10.62 9.09 -6.70
N ARG A 52 11.53 8.19 -7.00
CA ARG A 52 12.40 8.31 -8.18
C ARG A 52 11.84 7.48 -9.32
N ARG A 53 12.05 7.95 -10.54
CA ARG A 53 11.76 7.14 -11.72
C ARG A 53 12.55 5.83 -11.65
N ARG A 54 11.86 4.72 -11.91
CA ARG A 54 12.50 3.40 -11.95
C ARG A 54 13.56 3.35 -13.04
N SER A 55 14.68 2.64 -12.77
CA SER A 55 15.71 2.38 -13.76
C SER A 55 15.11 1.83 -15.05
N PRO A 56 15.51 2.33 -16.22
CA PRO A 56 15.06 1.81 -17.51
C PRO A 56 15.67 0.44 -17.85
N GLU A 57 16.58 -0.06 -17.05
CA GLU A 57 17.21 -1.37 -17.26
C GLU A 57 16.73 -2.38 -16.19
N PRO A 58 16.51 -3.63 -16.57
CA PRO A 58 16.56 -4.23 -17.93
C PRO A 58 15.32 -3.92 -18.77
N ILE A 59 14.29 -3.26 -18.22
CA ILE A 59 13.02 -2.92 -18.89
C ILE A 59 12.65 -1.49 -18.51
N ASP A 60 12.45 -0.62 -19.52
CA ASP A 60 11.91 0.72 -19.28
C ASP A 60 10.39 0.65 -18.99
N PHE A 61 10.04 0.90 -17.76
CA PHE A 61 8.64 0.98 -17.32
C PHE A 61 8.01 2.37 -17.55
N GLY A 62 8.75 3.32 -18.14
CA GLY A 62 8.29 4.68 -18.41
C GLY A 62 8.18 5.53 -17.13
N PHE A 63 7.01 6.09 -16.87
CA PHE A 63 6.73 6.96 -15.72
C PHE A 63 6.33 6.16 -14.47
N VAL A 64 7.02 5.05 -14.21
CA VAL A 64 6.86 4.27 -12.98
C VAL A 64 7.87 4.75 -11.95
N GLY A 65 7.40 4.90 -10.69
CA GLY A 65 8.21 5.35 -9.57
C GLY A 65 8.44 4.29 -8.49
N ASP A 66 9.61 4.36 -7.87
CA ASP A 66 9.94 3.67 -6.62
C ASP A 66 9.98 4.71 -5.49
N ILE A 67 9.30 4.45 -4.38
CA ILE A 67 9.19 5.41 -3.27
C ILE A 67 10.56 5.63 -2.64
N GLU A 68 10.90 6.90 -2.40
CA GLU A 68 12.16 7.29 -1.77
C GLU A 68 11.94 7.83 -0.36
N ARG A 69 10.94 8.70 -0.17
CA ARG A 69 10.75 9.40 1.10
C ARG A 69 9.27 9.65 1.36
N VAL A 70 8.89 9.51 2.62
CA VAL A 70 7.64 10.04 3.18
C VAL A 70 7.99 11.15 4.17
N ASP A 71 7.31 12.28 4.08
CA ASP A 71 7.41 13.36 5.05
C ASP A 71 6.55 13.03 6.27
N SER A 72 7.18 12.40 7.27
CA SER A 72 6.50 12.02 8.51
C SER A 72 6.00 13.21 9.32
N ASP A 73 6.73 14.34 9.28
CA ASP A 73 6.32 15.54 10.02
C ASP A 73 5.04 16.14 9.43
N LEU A 74 4.95 16.23 8.11
CA LEU A 74 3.72 16.68 7.46
C LEU A 74 2.58 15.70 7.69
N LEU A 75 2.85 14.39 7.60
CA LEU A 75 1.85 13.35 7.92
C LEU A 75 1.34 13.51 9.35
N GLY A 76 2.22 13.72 10.32
CA GLY A 76 1.86 13.96 11.72
C GLY A 76 0.96 15.18 11.89
N ARG A 77 1.30 16.31 11.26
CA ARG A 77 0.48 17.54 11.32
C ARG A 77 -0.92 17.35 10.75
N LEU A 78 -1.06 16.56 9.68
CA LEU A 78 -2.39 16.24 9.13
C LEU A 78 -3.21 15.41 10.13
N LEU A 79 -2.60 14.41 10.76
CA LEU A 79 -3.26 13.57 11.75
C LEU A 79 -3.59 14.38 13.03
N GLU A 80 -2.71 15.27 13.51
CA GLU A 80 -2.96 16.18 14.62
C GLU A 80 -4.10 17.17 14.33
N ALA A 81 -4.29 17.55 13.06
CA ALA A 81 -5.43 18.34 12.61
C ALA A 81 -6.71 17.50 12.42
N GLU A 82 -6.73 16.24 12.89
CA GLU A 82 -7.85 15.31 12.74
C GLU A 82 -8.26 15.05 11.28
N LEU A 83 -7.29 15.16 10.35
CA LEU A 83 -7.48 14.85 8.94
C LEU A 83 -7.01 13.42 8.66
N THR A 84 -7.83 12.67 7.93
CA THR A 84 -7.48 11.34 7.41
C THR A 84 -6.96 11.46 5.98
N PRO A 85 -5.64 11.31 5.73
CA PRO A 85 -5.09 11.42 4.38
C PRO A 85 -5.48 10.22 3.52
N VAL A 86 -5.94 10.47 2.30
CA VAL A 86 -6.29 9.46 1.29
C VAL A 86 -5.34 9.62 0.10
N PHE A 87 -4.47 8.63 -0.11
CA PHE A 87 -3.46 8.66 -1.16
C PHE A 87 -3.84 7.77 -2.34
N PRO A 88 -3.87 8.29 -3.58
CA PRO A 88 -3.74 7.46 -4.78
C PRO A 88 -2.27 7.04 -4.94
N ALA A 89 -2.00 6.07 -5.80
CA ALA A 89 -0.64 5.63 -6.10
C ALA A 89 0.09 6.56 -7.11
N ILE A 90 -0.15 7.87 -7.04
CA ILE A 90 0.46 8.91 -7.89
C ILE A 90 1.38 9.75 -7.02
N MET A 91 2.68 9.61 -7.26
CA MET A 91 3.76 10.31 -6.55
C MET A 91 4.47 11.27 -7.51
N HIS A 92 5.58 11.86 -7.09
CA HIS A 92 6.38 12.75 -7.93
C HIS A 92 7.87 12.64 -7.62
N ASP A 93 8.71 13.14 -8.54
CA ASP A 93 10.17 13.08 -8.43
C ASP A 93 10.82 14.32 -7.78
N GLY A 94 10.02 15.27 -7.31
CA GLY A 94 10.52 16.54 -6.79
C GLY A 94 11.02 17.50 -7.88
N CYS A 95 11.03 17.08 -9.15
CA CYS A 95 11.54 17.86 -10.29
C CYS A 95 10.44 18.22 -11.31
N GLY A 96 9.17 18.03 -10.94
CA GLY A 96 8.03 18.39 -11.78
C GLY A 96 7.41 17.23 -12.54
N THR A 97 7.88 15.98 -12.34
CA THR A 97 7.33 14.80 -13.00
C THR A 97 6.50 13.98 -12.06
N LEU A 98 5.25 13.68 -12.45
CA LEU A 98 4.42 12.69 -11.73
C LEU A 98 4.86 11.27 -12.10
N LEU A 99 4.72 10.36 -11.15
CA LEU A 99 5.09 8.95 -11.29
C LEU A 99 3.96 8.05 -10.79
N ASN A 100 3.65 7.02 -11.57
CA ASN A 100 2.73 5.95 -11.20
C ASN A 100 3.49 4.93 -10.34
N CYS A 101 3.08 4.76 -9.10
CA CYS A 101 3.74 3.86 -8.15
C CYS A 101 2.88 2.61 -7.86
N ASN A 102 3.49 1.59 -7.29
CA ASN A 102 2.73 0.43 -6.79
C ASN A 102 2.02 0.80 -5.48
N ALA A 103 0.71 0.54 -5.40
CA ALA A 103 -0.11 0.91 -4.25
C ALA A 103 0.33 0.23 -2.95
N ASP A 104 0.75 -1.05 -2.99
CA ASP A 104 1.25 -1.77 -1.81
C ASP A 104 2.55 -1.11 -1.30
N SER A 105 3.41 -0.66 -2.23
CA SER A 105 4.65 0.06 -1.89
C SER A 105 4.37 1.43 -1.26
N VAL A 106 3.37 2.16 -1.78
CA VAL A 106 2.93 3.43 -1.19
C VAL A 106 2.37 3.19 0.22
N ALA A 107 1.49 2.20 0.39
CA ALA A 107 0.90 1.87 1.68
C ALA A 107 1.97 1.49 2.72
N SER A 108 2.93 0.63 2.34
CA SER A 108 4.05 0.27 3.22
C SER A 108 4.90 1.48 3.59
N ALA A 109 5.23 2.35 2.64
CA ALA A 109 6.06 3.53 2.89
C ALA A 109 5.34 4.54 3.82
N VAL A 110 4.05 4.78 3.59
CA VAL A 110 3.23 5.65 4.46
C VAL A 110 3.12 5.06 5.86
N ALA A 111 2.88 3.73 5.99
CA ALA A 111 2.85 3.05 7.28
C ALA A 111 4.18 3.17 8.04
N LEU A 112 5.32 3.03 7.34
CA LEU A 112 6.65 3.23 7.92
C LEU A 112 6.87 4.70 8.33
N GLY A 113 6.36 5.65 7.55
CA GLY A 113 6.36 7.07 7.92
C GLY A 113 5.57 7.33 9.19
N ALA A 114 4.37 6.74 9.32
CA ALA A 114 3.51 6.84 10.49
C ALA A 114 4.10 6.12 11.72
N ALA A 115 4.79 4.98 11.52
CA ALA A 115 5.43 4.21 12.60
C ALA A 115 6.54 4.99 13.32
N ARG A 116 7.09 6.03 12.69
CA ARG A 116 8.01 6.97 13.36
C ARG A 116 7.33 7.89 14.37
N LEU A 117 6.01 8.05 14.26
CA LEU A 117 5.21 8.95 15.09
C LEU A 117 4.49 8.20 16.22
N ALA A 118 3.96 7.02 15.90
CA ALA A 118 3.18 6.20 16.84
C ALA A 118 3.17 4.72 16.40
N PRO A 119 2.84 3.77 17.33
CA PRO A 119 2.62 2.38 16.94
C PRO A 119 1.58 2.27 15.84
N THR A 120 1.98 1.71 14.70
CA THR A 120 1.19 1.70 13.46
C THR A 120 0.95 0.28 12.98
N ASP A 121 -0.30 -0.02 12.66
CA ASP A 121 -0.68 -1.25 11.95
C ASP A 121 -1.01 -0.94 10.50
N LEU A 122 -0.63 -1.83 9.59
CA LEU A 122 -0.96 -1.76 8.17
C LEU A 122 -1.99 -2.83 7.83
N VAL A 123 -3.07 -2.45 7.16
CA VAL A 123 -4.08 -3.40 6.69
C VAL A 123 -4.13 -3.39 5.17
N TYR A 124 -3.86 -4.54 4.56
CA TYR A 124 -4.08 -4.78 3.15
C TYR A 124 -5.45 -5.43 2.94
N CYS A 125 -6.31 -4.77 2.16
CA CYS A 125 -7.61 -5.29 1.75
C CYS A 125 -7.50 -5.98 0.40
N PHE A 126 -7.94 -7.25 0.34
CA PHE A 126 -7.95 -8.07 -0.87
C PHE A 126 -9.31 -8.72 -1.09
N GLU A 127 -9.40 -9.57 -2.14
CA GLU A 127 -10.60 -10.35 -2.43
C GLU A 127 -10.77 -11.53 -1.46
N LYS A 128 -9.66 -12.14 -1.01
CA LYS A 128 -9.66 -13.28 -0.10
C LYS A 128 -9.63 -12.84 1.36
N ARG A 129 -10.20 -13.66 2.24
CA ARG A 129 -10.31 -13.39 3.69
C ARG A 129 -8.95 -13.30 4.41
N GLY A 130 -7.90 -13.77 3.79
CA GLY A 130 -6.54 -13.79 4.29
C GLY A 130 -5.64 -14.63 3.41
N VAL A 131 -4.49 -15.04 3.93
CA VAL A 131 -3.63 -16.06 3.33
C VAL A 131 -4.26 -17.42 3.61
N LEU A 132 -4.69 -18.11 2.58
CA LEU A 132 -5.33 -19.41 2.70
C LEU A 132 -4.28 -20.51 2.66
N ARG A 133 -4.45 -21.54 3.48
CA ARG A 133 -3.66 -22.78 3.42
C ARG A 133 -4.03 -23.61 2.20
N ASP A 134 -5.31 -23.65 1.86
CA ASP A 134 -5.86 -24.22 0.65
C ASP A 134 -6.59 -23.11 -0.14
N PRO A 135 -6.18 -22.77 -1.38
CA PRO A 135 -6.82 -21.72 -2.16
C PRO A 135 -8.30 -21.92 -2.47
N ASP A 136 -8.77 -23.17 -2.42
CA ASP A 136 -10.14 -23.57 -2.71
C ASP A 136 -11.00 -23.65 -1.42
N ASP A 137 -10.41 -23.57 -0.24
CA ASP A 137 -11.10 -23.54 1.06
C ASP A 137 -10.96 -22.16 1.73
N GLU A 138 -12.00 -21.34 1.66
CA GLU A 138 -12.04 -20.01 2.30
C GLU A 138 -11.97 -20.04 3.83
N GLN A 139 -12.19 -21.19 4.48
CA GLN A 139 -12.06 -21.35 5.92
C GLN A 139 -10.62 -21.69 6.35
N SER A 140 -9.75 -22.00 5.41
CA SER A 140 -8.36 -22.41 5.66
C SER A 140 -7.41 -21.23 5.93
N VAL A 141 -7.92 -20.11 6.44
CA VAL A 141 -7.12 -18.90 6.72
C VAL A 141 -6.01 -19.20 7.72
N ILE A 142 -4.78 -18.84 7.37
CA ILE A 142 -3.64 -18.85 8.27
C ILE A 142 -3.76 -17.61 9.15
N ALA A 143 -4.05 -17.79 10.43
CA ALA A 143 -4.31 -16.66 11.34
C ALA A 143 -3.09 -15.77 11.55
N GLU A 144 -1.88 -16.37 11.59
CA GLU A 144 -0.64 -15.64 11.87
C GLU A 144 0.52 -16.18 11.01
N ILE A 145 1.36 -15.26 10.53
CA ILE A 145 2.63 -15.57 9.83
C ILE A 145 3.73 -14.71 10.47
N THR A 146 4.82 -15.37 10.89
CA THR A 146 6.03 -14.72 11.41
C THR A 146 7.22 -14.98 10.49
N ALA A 147 8.33 -14.29 10.75
CA ALA A 147 9.57 -14.52 10.02
C ALA A 147 10.05 -15.99 10.14
N GLU A 148 9.77 -16.66 11.29
CA GLU A 148 10.12 -18.06 11.49
C GLU A 148 9.15 -19.03 10.80
N SER A 149 7.83 -18.72 10.81
CA SER A 149 6.81 -19.61 10.23
C SER A 149 6.69 -19.50 8.71
N TYR A 150 7.15 -18.40 8.11
CA TYR A 150 7.02 -18.16 6.66
C TYR A 150 7.86 -19.09 5.78
N PRO A 151 9.17 -19.35 6.06
CA PRO A 151 9.99 -20.17 5.18
C PRO A 151 9.43 -21.57 4.89
N PRO A 152 8.94 -22.36 5.88
CA PRO A 152 8.31 -23.63 5.59
C PRO A 152 7.03 -23.51 4.75
N LEU A 153 6.17 -22.51 5.01
CA LEU A 153 4.95 -22.25 4.22
C LEU A 153 5.23 -21.91 2.76
N LYS A 154 6.38 -21.25 2.51
CA LYS A 154 6.84 -20.97 1.15
C LYS A 154 7.40 -22.21 0.47
N ALA A 155 8.17 -23.02 1.21
CA ALA A 155 8.86 -24.20 0.68
C ALA A 155 7.90 -25.34 0.31
N ASP A 156 6.84 -25.55 1.11
CA ASP A 156 5.83 -26.59 0.86
C ASP A 156 4.75 -26.18 -0.16
N GLY A 157 4.80 -24.93 -0.64
CA GLY A 157 3.88 -24.41 -1.64
C GLY A 157 2.51 -23.99 -1.08
N THR A 158 2.32 -24.00 0.23
CA THR A 158 1.09 -23.51 0.90
C THR A 158 0.80 -22.07 0.50
N VAL A 159 1.84 -21.22 0.47
CA VAL A 159 1.68 -19.84 -0.01
C VAL A 159 1.72 -19.79 -1.53
N SER A 160 0.62 -19.37 -2.15
CA SER A 160 0.54 -19.22 -3.60
C SER A 160 1.57 -18.20 -4.12
N ARG A 161 2.05 -18.40 -5.36
CA ARG A 161 3.06 -17.52 -5.99
C ARG A 161 2.66 -16.05 -5.99
N GLY A 162 1.38 -15.72 -6.11
CA GLY A 162 0.87 -14.34 -6.09
C GLY A 162 0.92 -13.70 -4.70
N MET A 163 0.91 -14.49 -3.62
CA MET A 163 0.97 -14.00 -2.24
C MET A 163 2.39 -13.82 -1.71
N ILE A 164 3.37 -14.52 -2.29
CA ILE A 164 4.78 -14.44 -1.86
C ILE A 164 5.29 -13.01 -1.77
N PRO A 165 5.20 -12.17 -2.83
CA PRO A 165 5.71 -10.78 -2.74
C PRO A 165 4.98 -9.95 -1.69
N LYS A 166 3.70 -10.23 -1.44
CA LYS A 166 2.89 -9.49 -0.47
C LYS A 166 3.32 -9.80 0.96
N ILE A 167 3.52 -11.09 1.27
CA ILE A 167 3.99 -11.53 2.59
C ILE A 167 5.41 -11.03 2.83
N GLU A 168 6.29 -11.13 1.84
CA GLU A 168 7.67 -10.63 1.95
C GLU A 168 7.72 -9.12 2.20
N ASN A 169 6.90 -8.34 1.49
CA ASN A 169 6.77 -6.89 1.74
C ASN A 169 6.20 -6.61 3.14
N ALA A 170 5.24 -7.41 3.61
CA ALA A 170 4.65 -7.26 4.93
C ALA A 170 5.67 -7.58 6.05
N LEU A 171 6.41 -8.70 5.95
CA LEU A 171 7.49 -9.05 6.87
C LEU A 171 8.56 -7.96 6.92
N LYS A 172 8.96 -7.44 5.76
CA LYS A 172 9.90 -6.32 5.69
C LYS A 172 9.38 -5.06 6.35
N ALA A 173 8.10 -4.74 6.21
CA ALA A 173 7.49 -3.58 6.87
C ALA A 173 7.51 -3.74 8.39
N VAL A 174 7.23 -4.94 8.91
CA VAL A 174 7.33 -5.25 10.35
C VAL A 174 8.78 -5.13 10.83
N GLU A 175 9.73 -5.73 10.14
CA GLU A 175 11.16 -5.63 10.44
C GLU A 175 11.64 -4.16 10.52
N GLN A 176 11.05 -3.29 9.69
CA GLN A 176 11.37 -1.87 9.63
C GLN A 176 10.61 -0.99 10.64
N GLY A 177 9.72 -1.56 11.46
CA GLY A 177 9.10 -0.87 12.58
C GLY A 177 7.59 -0.69 12.52
N VAL A 178 6.89 -1.21 11.49
CA VAL A 178 5.43 -1.35 11.54
C VAL A 178 5.07 -2.43 12.56
N ARG A 179 4.13 -2.16 13.45
CA ARG A 179 3.79 -3.08 14.56
C ARG A 179 3.23 -4.40 14.07
N SER A 180 2.35 -4.37 13.09
CA SER A 180 1.80 -5.54 12.42
C SER A 180 1.29 -5.19 11.03
N VAL A 181 1.22 -6.21 10.16
CA VAL A 181 0.55 -6.09 8.87
C VAL A 181 -0.56 -7.14 8.80
N THR A 182 -1.79 -6.72 8.53
CA THR A 182 -2.91 -7.66 8.37
C THR A 182 -3.32 -7.74 6.90
N ILE A 183 -3.46 -8.95 6.39
CA ILE A 183 -4.02 -9.25 5.07
C ILE A 183 -5.43 -9.79 5.27
N ARG A 184 -6.44 -9.12 4.71
CA ARG A 184 -7.85 -9.50 4.87
C ARG A 184 -8.72 -9.08 3.69
N SER A 185 -9.97 -9.53 3.64
CA SER A 185 -10.95 -8.98 2.72
C SER A 185 -11.48 -7.64 3.23
N SER A 186 -11.96 -6.79 2.30
CA SER A 186 -12.60 -5.53 2.66
C SER A 186 -13.90 -5.73 3.46
N GLU A 187 -14.59 -6.85 3.28
CA GLU A 187 -15.81 -7.22 4.01
C GLU A 187 -15.52 -7.56 5.48
N GLY A 188 -14.28 -8.00 5.79
CA GLY A 188 -13.84 -8.37 7.13
C GLY A 188 -13.22 -7.23 7.95
N LEU A 189 -13.35 -5.96 7.53
CA LEU A 189 -12.73 -4.78 8.20
C LEU A 189 -13.29 -4.53 9.59
N GLY A 190 -13.88 -5.25 10.30
CA GLY A 190 -14.38 -4.99 11.66
C GLY A 190 -14.51 -6.26 12.50
N ASP A 191 -14.33 -7.41 11.90
CA ASP A 191 -14.59 -8.71 12.54
C ASP A 191 -13.33 -9.39 13.12
N GLY A 192 -12.17 -8.76 12.97
CA GLY A 192 -10.90 -9.33 13.43
C GLY A 192 -10.36 -10.47 12.57
N SER A 193 -11.03 -10.82 11.45
CA SER A 193 -10.58 -11.87 10.54
C SER A 193 -9.34 -11.44 9.72
N GLY A 194 -8.66 -12.41 9.12
CA GLY A 194 -7.50 -12.18 8.27
C GLY A 194 -6.24 -12.87 8.75
N THR A 195 -5.15 -12.64 8.04
CA THR A 195 -3.80 -13.11 8.40
C THR A 195 -3.01 -11.96 8.98
N VAL A 196 -2.56 -12.09 10.20
CA VAL A 196 -1.66 -11.12 10.86
C VAL A 196 -0.21 -11.52 10.61
N ILE A 197 0.60 -10.58 10.18
CA ILE A 197 2.04 -10.74 9.94
C ILE A 197 2.78 -9.87 10.96
N ARG A 198 3.66 -10.48 11.75
CA ARG A 198 4.44 -9.84 12.81
C ARG A 198 5.73 -10.57 13.15
#